data_21543b2e2ed2cd62f7f7aef5944b1846
#
_entry.id   21543b2e2ed2cd62f7f7aef5944b1846
#
_cell.length_a   1.000
_cell.length_b   1.000
_cell.length_c   1.000
_cell.angle_alpha   90.00
_cell.angle_beta   90.00
_cell.angle_gamma   90.00
#
_symmetry.space_group_name_H-M   'P 1'
#
loop_
_entity.id
_entity.type
_entity.pdbx_description
1 polymer ?
#
loop_
_entity_poly.entity_id
_entity_poly.type
_entity_poly.pdbx_seq_one_letter_code
_entity_poly.pdbx_strand_id
1 'polypeptide(L)'
;MNDKSYRKNVGLIVLDQKNRLLVCRRKGKKTWQFPQGGIDAGESHIKAAYRELFEEVGIKKNQVKVIQKSKHWYHYDLPEKYQPRPKSLKNFKGQIQKWYMFKADAELEINLLNEMPQEFVEYKWSTYWHSLASVVPFKRDVYRSVLSEFLPKYIQPHND
;
A
#
# COMPACT_ATOMS: atom_id res chain seq x y z
N MET A 1 -14.14 -0.36 -13.63
CA MET A 1 -14.15 1.05 -14.05
C MET A 1 -13.00 1.32 -14.98
N ASN A 2 -13.28 1.87 -16.16
CA ASN A 2 -12.27 2.17 -17.19
C ASN A 2 -12.05 3.68 -17.32
N ASP A 3 -11.95 4.37 -16.20
CA ASP A 3 -11.73 5.79 -16.23
C ASP A 3 -10.25 6.10 -16.40
N LYS A 4 -9.89 6.65 -17.56
CA LYS A 4 -8.51 7.02 -17.89
C LYS A 4 -8.02 8.20 -17.06
N SER A 5 -8.89 8.86 -16.28
CA SER A 5 -8.49 9.94 -15.38
C SER A 5 -7.73 9.45 -14.15
N TYR A 6 -7.74 8.15 -13.89
CA TYR A 6 -7.08 7.56 -12.72
C TYR A 6 -5.96 6.62 -13.15
N ARG A 7 -4.81 6.79 -12.50
CA ARG A 7 -3.68 5.87 -12.70
C ARG A 7 -3.93 4.60 -11.92
N LYS A 8 -3.75 3.45 -12.56
CA LYS A 8 -3.89 2.15 -11.89
C LYS A 8 -2.72 1.88 -10.95
N ASN A 9 -3.03 1.40 -9.77
CA ASN A 9 -2.09 1.31 -8.66
C ASN A 9 -2.46 0.10 -7.80
N VAL A 10 -1.49 -0.43 -7.05
CA VAL A 10 -1.74 -1.46 -6.04
C VAL A 10 -1.42 -0.89 -4.66
N GLY A 11 -2.26 -1.22 -3.69
CA GLY A 11 -2.03 -0.91 -2.29
C GLY A 11 -1.66 -2.18 -1.54
N LEU A 12 -0.76 -2.05 -0.56
CA LEU A 12 -0.13 -3.20 0.06
C LEU A 12 -0.25 -3.12 1.58
N ILE A 13 -0.95 -4.07 2.18
CA ILE A 13 -1.04 -4.21 3.63
C ILE A 13 -0.24 -5.44 4.00
N VAL A 14 0.82 -5.26 4.80
CA VAL A 14 1.69 -6.35 5.22
C VAL A 14 1.51 -6.57 6.71
N LEU A 15 1.18 -7.81 7.08
CA LEU A 15 1.08 -8.24 8.48
C LEU A 15 2.36 -8.95 8.89
N ASP A 16 2.91 -8.56 10.03
CA ASP A 16 4.02 -9.32 10.62
C ASP A 16 3.47 -10.53 11.39
N GLN A 17 4.35 -11.27 12.05
CA GLN A 17 3.96 -12.46 12.82
C GLN A 17 3.02 -12.15 13.99
N LYS A 18 3.01 -10.90 14.46
CA LYS A 18 2.14 -10.45 15.55
C LYS A 18 0.88 -9.74 15.03
N ASN A 19 0.60 -9.85 13.72
CA ASN A 19 -0.55 -9.23 13.07
C ASN A 19 -0.55 -7.69 13.16
N ARG A 20 0.64 -7.09 13.20
CA ARG A 20 0.79 -5.64 13.11
C ARG A 20 0.97 -5.25 11.65
N LEU A 21 0.57 -4.04 11.30
CA LEU A 21 0.56 -3.56 9.92
C LEU A 21 1.75 -2.65 9.66
N LEU A 22 2.43 -2.88 8.53
CA LEU A 22 3.55 -2.05 8.10
C LEU A 22 3.04 -0.72 7.58
N VAL A 23 3.51 0.37 8.17
CA VAL A 23 3.27 1.73 7.65
C VAL A 23 4.60 2.45 7.49
N CYS A 24 4.66 3.34 6.50
CA CYS A 24 5.88 4.02 6.10
C CYS A 24 5.66 5.52 5.99
N ARG A 25 6.74 6.27 6.14
CA ARG A 25 6.72 7.74 6.10
C ARG A 25 7.69 8.23 5.03
N ARG A 26 7.24 9.19 4.22
CA ARG A 26 8.08 9.84 3.21
C ARG A 26 8.89 10.97 3.83
N LYS A 27 10.03 11.27 3.23
CA LYS A 27 10.88 12.39 3.65
C LYS A 27 10.09 13.69 3.69
N GLY A 28 10.21 14.43 4.78
CA GLY A 28 9.57 15.73 4.94
C GLY A 28 8.08 15.67 5.22
N LYS A 29 7.50 14.48 5.38
CA LYS A 29 6.08 14.33 5.69
C LYS A 29 5.91 13.81 7.11
N LYS A 30 4.79 14.20 7.75
CA LYS A 30 4.43 13.70 9.08
C LYS A 30 3.43 12.56 9.00
N THR A 31 2.85 12.34 7.82
CA THR A 31 1.83 11.31 7.61
C THR A 31 2.47 9.96 7.36
N TRP A 32 1.74 8.90 7.73
CA TRP A 32 2.14 7.52 7.53
C TRP A 32 1.18 6.85 6.57
N GLN A 33 1.70 5.97 5.72
CA GLN A 33 0.89 5.31 4.71
C GLN A 33 1.29 3.85 4.54
N PHE A 34 0.38 3.07 3.97
CA PHE A 34 0.73 1.74 3.47
C PHE A 34 1.56 1.90 2.20
N PRO A 35 2.49 0.97 1.93
CA PRO A 35 3.18 0.96 0.63
C PRO A 35 2.17 0.85 -0.51
N GLN A 36 2.47 1.49 -1.61
CA GLN A 36 1.65 1.45 -2.82
C GLN A 36 2.51 1.78 -4.03
N GLY A 37 2.08 1.35 -5.20
CA GLY A 37 2.82 1.67 -6.41
C GLY A 37 2.03 1.43 -7.67
N GLY A 38 2.52 1.98 -8.79
CA GLY A 38 1.86 1.87 -10.07
C GLY A 38 1.95 0.49 -10.69
N ILE A 39 0.99 0.18 -11.54
CA ILE A 39 0.97 -1.05 -12.33
C ILE A 39 1.54 -0.71 -13.70
N ASP A 40 2.59 -1.41 -14.13
CA ASP A 40 3.20 -1.16 -15.43
C ASP A 40 2.36 -1.76 -16.56
N ALA A 41 2.53 -1.22 -17.77
CA ALA A 41 1.82 -1.72 -18.93
C ALA A 41 2.09 -3.23 -19.12
N GLY A 42 1.02 -4.00 -19.27
CA GLY A 42 1.11 -5.45 -19.47
C GLY A 42 1.44 -6.26 -18.21
N GLU A 43 1.59 -5.59 -17.08
CA GLU A 43 1.88 -6.24 -15.80
C GLU A 43 0.58 -6.65 -15.11
N SER A 44 0.53 -7.85 -14.53
CA SER A 44 -0.62 -8.24 -13.71
C SER A 44 -0.57 -7.52 -12.37
N HIS A 45 -1.73 -7.37 -11.73
CA HIS A 45 -1.83 -6.70 -10.44
C HIS A 45 -0.97 -7.36 -9.37
N ILE A 46 -0.98 -8.70 -9.32
CA ILE A 46 -0.21 -9.42 -8.30
C ILE A 46 1.29 -9.29 -8.54
N LYS A 47 1.73 -9.27 -9.79
CA LYS A 47 3.14 -9.05 -10.10
C LYS A 47 3.56 -7.65 -9.68
N ALA A 48 2.72 -6.65 -9.94
CA ALA A 48 2.98 -5.27 -9.49
C ALA A 48 3.09 -5.21 -7.97
N ALA A 49 2.20 -5.91 -7.26
CA ALA A 49 2.22 -5.93 -5.81
C ALA A 49 3.54 -6.49 -5.27
N TYR A 50 4.00 -7.62 -5.78
CA TYR A 50 5.28 -8.19 -5.33
C TYR A 50 6.47 -7.32 -5.72
N ARG A 51 6.44 -6.74 -6.91
CA ARG A 51 7.51 -5.85 -7.37
C ARG A 51 7.63 -4.62 -6.47
N GLU A 52 6.51 -3.99 -6.15
CA GLU A 52 6.48 -2.80 -5.29
C GLU A 52 6.91 -3.13 -3.85
N LEU A 53 6.52 -4.29 -3.33
CA LEU A 53 7.00 -4.73 -2.01
C LEU A 53 8.53 -4.79 -1.98
N PHE A 54 9.12 -5.36 -3.02
CA PHE A 54 10.57 -5.47 -3.08
C PHE A 54 11.23 -4.10 -3.24
N GLU A 55 10.75 -3.31 -4.19
CA GLU A 55 11.34 -2.01 -4.49
C GLU A 55 11.24 -1.04 -3.32
N GLU A 56 10.08 -0.94 -2.69
CA GLU A 56 9.85 0.09 -1.67
C GLU A 56 10.33 -0.30 -0.28
N VAL A 57 10.19 -1.56 0.10
CA VAL A 57 10.49 -1.99 1.47
C VAL A 57 11.37 -3.23 1.57
N GLY A 58 11.85 -3.76 0.45
CA GLY A 58 12.80 -4.86 0.44
C GLY A 58 12.25 -6.22 0.79
N ILE A 59 10.94 -6.40 0.75
CA ILE A 59 10.30 -7.69 1.06
C ILE A 59 10.29 -8.57 -0.18
N LYS A 60 10.86 -9.77 -0.08
CA LYS A 60 10.92 -10.72 -1.18
C LYS A 60 9.63 -11.55 -1.24
N LYS A 61 9.30 -12.00 -2.44
CA LYS A 61 8.09 -12.79 -2.69
C LYS A 61 7.97 -14.01 -1.78
N ASN A 62 9.09 -14.69 -1.51
CA ASN A 62 9.08 -15.91 -0.70
C ASN A 62 8.97 -15.67 0.80
N GLN A 63 8.95 -14.40 1.24
CA GLN A 63 8.86 -14.04 2.66
C GLN A 63 7.42 -13.80 3.12
N VAL A 64 6.49 -13.66 2.19
CA VAL A 64 5.09 -13.36 2.48
C VAL A 64 4.17 -14.19 1.59
N LYS A 65 2.93 -14.32 2.03
CA LYS A 65 1.87 -14.92 1.20
C LYS A 65 0.68 -13.98 1.17
N VAL A 66 -0.03 -13.95 0.05
CA VAL A 66 -1.28 -13.20 -0.08
C VAL A 66 -2.36 -13.94 0.70
N ILE A 67 -3.00 -13.25 1.64
CA ILE A 67 -4.13 -13.83 2.37
C ILE A 67 -5.47 -13.25 1.92
N GLN A 68 -5.46 -12.10 1.26
CA GLN A 68 -6.67 -11.53 0.66
C GLN A 68 -6.32 -10.53 -0.44
N LYS A 69 -7.18 -10.46 -1.45
CA LYS A 69 -7.17 -9.45 -2.50
C LYS A 69 -8.50 -8.70 -2.42
N SER A 70 -8.52 -7.39 -2.61
CA SER A 70 -9.75 -6.63 -2.57
C SER A 70 -10.68 -7.04 -3.71
N LYS A 71 -11.98 -7.13 -3.43
CA LYS A 71 -13.00 -7.39 -4.45
C LYS A 71 -13.21 -6.16 -5.31
N HIS A 72 -13.08 -4.98 -4.69
CA HIS A 72 -13.36 -3.71 -5.33
C HIS A 72 -12.09 -2.98 -5.67
N TRP A 73 -12.19 -2.10 -6.67
CA TRP A 73 -11.21 -1.08 -6.94
C TRP A 73 -11.60 0.15 -6.12
N TYR A 74 -10.63 0.76 -5.45
CA TYR A 74 -10.85 1.96 -4.64
C TYR A 74 -10.07 3.11 -5.25
N HIS A 75 -10.68 4.29 -5.32
CA HIS A 75 -10.00 5.44 -5.89
C HIS A 75 -10.02 6.64 -4.95
N TYR A 76 -9.06 7.52 -5.16
CA TYR A 76 -9.04 8.83 -4.51
C TYR A 76 -8.55 9.86 -5.52
N ASP A 77 -9.05 11.09 -5.36
CA ASP A 77 -8.60 12.22 -6.15
C ASP A 77 -7.48 12.94 -5.44
N LEU A 78 -6.46 13.38 -6.19
CA LEU A 78 -5.42 14.23 -5.64
C LEU A 78 -5.98 15.64 -5.51
N PRO A 79 -5.80 16.31 -4.34
CA PRO A 79 -6.22 17.71 -4.20
C PRO A 79 -5.51 18.59 -5.21
N GLU A 80 -6.19 19.64 -5.69
CA GLU A 80 -5.59 20.61 -6.62
C GLU A 80 -4.34 21.25 -6.03
N LYS A 81 -4.35 21.44 -4.72
CA LYS A 81 -3.24 22.06 -3.98
C LYS A 81 -2.08 21.10 -3.72
N TYR A 82 -2.21 19.83 -4.12
CA TYR A 82 -1.14 18.85 -3.92
C TYR A 82 0.01 19.14 -4.87
N GLN A 83 1.07 19.74 -4.33
CA GLN A 83 2.24 20.13 -5.10
C GLN A 83 3.51 19.82 -4.33
N PRO A 84 4.61 19.45 -5.02
CA PRO A 84 4.65 19.18 -6.45
C PRO A 84 4.00 17.82 -6.76
N ARG A 85 3.31 17.72 -7.90
CA ARG A 85 2.81 16.43 -8.36
C ARG A 85 3.94 15.59 -8.93
N PRO A 86 4.04 14.31 -8.55
CA PRO A 86 4.96 13.41 -9.22
C PRO A 86 4.67 13.35 -10.73
N LYS A 87 5.71 13.20 -11.54
CA LYS A 87 5.54 13.11 -13.00
C LYS A 87 4.56 12.01 -13.40
N SER A 88 4.59 10.87 -12.69
CA SER A 88 3.72 9.74 -12.95
C SER A 88 2.23 10.06 -12.77
N LEU A 89 1.90 11.13 -12.05
CA LEU A 89 0.51 11.53 -11.76
C LEU A 89 0.12 12.84 -12.45
N LYS A 90 0.99 13.41 -13.29
CA LYS A 90 0.78 14.73 -13.88
C LYS A 90 -0.54 14.84 -14.68
N ASN A 91 -0.89 13.79 -15.40
CA ASN A 91 -2.07 13.78 -16.28
C ASN A 91 -3.28 13.06 -15.66
N PHE A 92 -3.24 12.79 -14.35
CA PHE A 92 -4.30 12.04 -13.69
C PHE A 92 -4.97 12.86 -12.59
N LYS A 93 -6.28 12.64 -12.41
CA LYS A 93 -7.03 13.20 -11.28
C LYS A 93 -6.58 12.59 -9.95
N GLY A 94 -6.20 11.33 -10.01
CA GLY A 94 -5.84 10.57 -8.82
C GLY A 94 -5.42 9.15 -9.18
N GLN A 95 -5.62 8.25 -8.26
CA GLN A 95 -5.25 6.85 -8.46
C GLN A 95 -6.43 5.93 -8.16
N ILE A 96 -6.49 4.81 -8.88
CA ILE A 96 -7.47 3.75 -8.62
C ILE A 96 -6.71 2.49 -8.27
N GLN A 97 -7.06 1.86 -7.15
CA GLN A 97 -6.23 0.87 -6.50
C GLN A 97 -6.91 -0.47 -6.31
N LYS A 98 -6.14 -1.54 -6.59
CA LYS A 98 -6.44 -2.90 -6.13
C LYS A 98 -5.56 -3.15 -4.90
N TRP A 99 -6.15 -3.68 -3.84
CA TRP A 99 -5.44 -3.85 -2.57
C TRP A 99 -5.16 -5.32 -2.30
N TYR A 100 -4.02 -5.57 -1.68
CA TYR A 100 -3.58 -6.91 -1.27
C TYR A 100 -3.17 -6.91 0.19
N MET A 101 -3.55 -7.96 0.91
CA MET A 101 -3.09 -8.20 2.27
C MET A 101 -2.13 -9.39 2.27
N PHE A 102 -0.94 -9.17 2.80
CA PHE A 102 0.12 -10.17 2.88
C PHE A 102 0.38 -10.53 4.33
N LYS A 103 0.76 -11.77 4.56
CA LYS A 103 1.17 -12.24 5.88
C LYS A 103 2.60 -12.75 5.81
N ALA A 104 3.46 -12.29 6.71
CA ALA A 104 4.84 -12.74 6.80
C ALA A 104 4.93 -14.10 7.51
N ASP A 105 5.78 -14.98 7.01
CA ASP A 105 6.01 -16.31 7.59
C ASP A 105 7.03 -16.26 8.72
N ALA A 106 7.89 -15.24 8.72
CA ALA A 106 8.95 -15.08 9.69
C ALA A 106 9.19 -13.60 9.90
N GLU A 107 10.12 -13.24 10.79
CA GLU A 107 10.49 -11.84 10.98
C GLU A 107 11.02 -11.25 9.69
N LEU A 108 10.51 -10.07 9.33
CA LEU A 108 10.91 -9.37 8.12
C LEU A 108 12.00 -8.34 8.41
N GLU A 109 12.99 -8.29 7.54
CA GLU A 109 13.99 -7.25 7.53
C GLU A 109 13.61 -6.22 6.47
N ILE A 110 13.18 -5.05 6.93
CA ILE A 110 12.72 -3.99 6.01
C ILE A 110 13.92 -3.20 5.50
N ASN A 111 14.01 -3.03 4.19
CA ASN A 111 15.06 -2.25 3.56
C ASN A 111 14.47 -1.13 2.73
N LEU A 112 14.54 0.10 3.23
CA LEU A 112 13.99 1.28 2.56
C LEU A 112 14.96 1.88 1.54
N LEU A 113 16.18 1.35 1.44
CA LEU A 113 17.20 1.85 0.51
C LEU A 113 17.24 1.06 -0.80
N ASN A 114 16.32 0.15 -0.98
CA ASN A 114 16.31 -0.77 -2.12
C ASN A 114 15.90 -0.10 -3.43
N GLU A 115 15.28 1.07 -3.37
CA GLU A 115 14.85 1.83 -4.54
C GLU A 115 15.51 3.21 -4.55
N MET A 116 15.88 3.67 -5.75
CA MET A 116 16.42 5.01 -5.93
C MET A 116 15.62 5.77 -6.97
N PRO A 117 15.12 6.97 -6.65
CA PRO A 117 15.26 7.66 -5.37
C PRO A 117 14.46 6.96 -4.26
N GLN A 118 14.93 7.11 -3.03
CA GLN A 118 14.31 6.49 -1.87
C GLN A 118 12.89 7.03 -1.65
N GLU A 119 11.90 6.14 -1.63
CA GLU A 119 10.49 6.52 -1.46
C GLU A 119 10.17 6.83 0.01
N PHE A 120 10.55 5.92 0.90
CA PHE A 120 10.27 6.04 2.32
C PHE A 120 11.55 6.19 3.11
N VAL A 121 11.50 6.98 4.19
CA VAL A 121 12.65 7.20 5.07
C VAL A 121 12.49 6.55 6.43
N GLU A 122 11.29 6.09 6.75
CA GLU A 122 11.00 5.50 8.06
C GLU A 122 9.88 4.49 7.93
N TYR A 123 9.91 3.44 8.75
CA TYR A 123 8.81 2.48 8.83
C TYR A 123 8.51 2.16 10.28
N LYS A 124 7.30 1.66 10.54
CA LYS A 124 6.92 1.10 11.84
C LYS A 124 5.83 0.05 11.66
N TRP A 125 5.67 -0.79 12.67
CA TRP A 125 4.58 -1.74 12.76
C TRP A 125 3.49 -1.15 13.64
N SER A 126 2.26 -1.09 13.14
CA SER A 126 1.15 -0.40 13.79
C SER A 126 -0.03 -1.33 14.05
N THR A 127 -0.96 -0.85 14.87
CA THR A 127 -2.23 -1.54 15.08
C THR A 127 -3.12 -1.40 13.83
N TYR A 128 -4.16 -2.21 13.76
CA TYR A 128 -4.98 -2.34 12.54
C TYR A 128 -5.56 -1.00 12.05
N TRP A 129 -6.16 -0.22 12.94
CA TRP A 129 -6.85 1.02 12.56
C TRP A 129 -6.00 2.29 12.67
N HIS A 130 -4.75 2.17 13.12
CA HIS A 130 -3.90 3.33 13.35
C HIS A 130 -3.76 4.22 12.11
N SER A 131 -3.71 3.61 10.91
CA SER A 131 -3.50 4.35 9.68
C SER A 131 -4.58 5.39 9.38
N LEU A 132 -5.80 5.19 9.89
CA LEU A 132 -6.88 6.16 9.68
C LEU A 132 -6.57 7.52 10.32
N ALA A 133 -5.85 7.51 11.45
CA ALA A 133 -5.45 8.75 12.12
C ALA A 133 -4.18 9.35 11.56
N SER A 134 -3.34 8.56 10.89
CA SER A 134 -2.00 8.98 10.51
C SER A 134 -1.80 9.20 9.01
N VAL A 135 -2.72 8.75 8.16
CA VAL A 135 -2.61 8.93 6.71
C VAL A 135 -3.05 10.34 6.31
N VAL A 136 -2.55 10.80 5.17
CA VAL A 136 -3.00 12.07 4.60
C VAL A 136 -4.53 12.05 4.37
N PRO A 137 -5.24 13.14 4.71
CA PRO A 137 -6.71 13.12 4.72
C PRO A 137 -7.40 12.64 3.44
N PHE A 138 -6.85 12.95 2.27
CA PHE A 138 -7.52 12.58 1.02
C PHE A 138 -7.47 11.07 0.71
N LYS A 139 -6.70 10.29 1.46
CA LYS A 139 -6.65 8.82 1.33
C LYS A 139 -7.48 8.12 2.42
N ARG A 140 -7.96 8.85 3.41
CA ARG A 140 -8.59 8.26 4.59
C ARG A 140 -9.81 7.39 4.27
N ASP A 141 -10.67 7.83 3.35
CA ASP A 141 -11.86 7.07 2.99
C ASP A 141 -11.52 5.75 2.32
N VAL A 142 -10.50 5.74 1.46
CA VAL A 142 -10.02 4.50 0.85
C VAL A 142 -9.50 3.55 1.92
N TYR A 143 -8.69 4.04 2.84
CA TYR A 143 -8.15 3.21 3.92
C TYR A 143 -9.26 2.61 4.78
N ARG A 144 -10.28 3.42 5.13
CA ARG A 144 -11.43 2.93 5.89
C ARG A 144 -12.14 1.81 5.15
N SER A 145 -12.39 2.00 3.86
CA SER A 145 -13.11 1.02 3.04
C SER A 145 -12.32 -0.28 2.90
N VAL A 146 -11.03 -0.20 2.63
CA VAL A 146 -10.17 -1.37 2.47
C VAL A 146 -10.04 -2.14 3.78
N LEU A 147 -9.77 -1.44 4.88
CA LEU A 147 -9.65 -2.09 6.19
C LEU A 147 -10.97 -2.72 6.62
N SER A 148 -12.10 -2.11 6.28
CA SER A 148 -13.41 -2.68 6.56
C SER A 148 -13.65 -3.95 5.72
N GLU A 149 -13.27 -3.93 4.45
CA GLU A 149 -13.37 -5.13 3.60
C GLU A 149 -12.50 -6.26 4.12
N PHE A 150 -11.29 -5.96 4.58
CA PHE A 150 -10.31 -6.98 4.99
C PHE A 150 -10.49 -7.46 6.44
N LEU A 151 -11.27 -6.76 7.24
CA LEU A 151 -11.39 -7.07 8.67
C LEU A 151 -11.81 -8.51 8.97
N PRO A 152 -12.82 -9.09 8.30
CA PRO A 152 -13.20 -10.48 8.59
C PRO A 152 -12.05 -11.46 8.40
N LYS A 153 -11.24 -11.29 7.38
CA LYS A 153 -10.08 -12.15 7.14
C LYS A 153 -8.98 -11.89 8.16
N TYR A 154 -8.78 -10.63 8.53
CA TYR A 154 -7.76 -10.25 9.50
C TYR A 154 -8.01 -10.90 10.87
N ILE A 155 -9.26 -10.95 11.32
CA ILE A 155 -9.60 -11.50 12.63
C ILE A 155 -9.75 -13.02 12.65
N GLN A 156 -9.74 -13.69 11.48
CA GLN A 156 -9.74 -15.15 11.44
C GLN A 156 -8.41 -15.69 11.96
N PRO A 157 -8.40 -16.83 12.67
CA PRO A 157 -7.13 -17.48 12.99
C PRO A 157 -6.38 -17.82 11.70
N HIS A 158 -5.14 -17.39 11.58
CA HIS A 158 -4.27 -17.72 10.45
C HIS A 158 -3.50 -18.98 10.78
N ASN A 159 -4.24 -20.08 10.85
CA ASN A 159 -3.61 -21.35 11.15
C ASN A 159 -3.13 -21.99 9.89
N ASP A 160 -2.14 -22.15 9.91
CA ASP A 160 -1.75 -22.85 9.09
C ASP A 160 -1.23 -23.54 8.84
#